data_b2820b58a793aac117e7d5462f0e21ca
#
_entry.id   b2820b58a793aac117e7d5462f0e21ca
#
_cell.length_a   1.000
_cell.length_b   1.000
_cell.length_c   1.000
_cell.angle_alpha   90.00
_cell.angle_beta   90.00
_cell.angle_gamma   90.00
#
_symmetry.space_group_name_H-M   'P 1'
#
loop_
_entity.id
_entity.type
_entity.pdbx_description
1 polymer ?
#
loop_
_entity_poly.entity_id
_entity_poly.type
_entity_poly.pdbx_seq_one_letter_code
_entity_poly.pdbx_strand_id
1 'polypeptide(L)'
;MSLNQGEAGYFARILTESLPYIQRFTGKTFVIKFGGNAMTDGELQDSFARDVVLMKLVGMNPIVVHGGGPQIGELLERLNIESEFVDGMRVTDEHTMNVVEMVLGASVNKEIVDSIHRNGGRAIGITGKDGQLIQARKLAGDWNREGIRDIGQVGEVASIDTDILTMLIGSDYIPVIAPVAGSTDGKTYNINADLVAGKLAEVLQAEKLMLLTNVAGLLDAEGNIVTGLDTHQVEELIAQGVIHGGMLPKIQCALEAVQGGVSSAHIIDGRVAHAALLEIFSDEGIGTQISSRR
;
A
#
# COMPACT_ATOMS: atom_id res chain seq x y z
N MET A 1 -27.40 -15.80 10.31
CA MET A 1 -27.35 -14.89 11.47
C MET A 1 -28.80 -14.66 11.91
N SER A 2 -29.20 -15.07 13.12
CA SER A 2 -30.52 -14.73 13.71
C SER A 2 -30.29 -13.47 14.56
N LEU A 3 -30.68 -12.31 14.03
CA LEU A 3 -30.60 -11.04 14.75
C LEU A 3 -31.91 -10.84 15.56
N ASN A 4 -31.81 -10.34 16.78
CA ASN A 4 -32.99 -9.81 17.48
C ASN A 4 -33.43 -8.47 16.85
N GLN A 5 -34.61 -7.97 17.19
CA GLN A 5 -35.19 -6.79 16.53
C GLN A 5 -34.32 -5.51 16.70
N GLY A 6 -33.63 -5.35 17.84
CA GLY A 6 -32.73 -4.23 18.08
C GLY A 6 -31.44 -4.32 17.23
N GLU A 7 -30.85 -5.51 17.17
CA GLU A 7 -29.67 -5.79 16.34
C GLU A 7 -29.99 -5.62 14.85
N ALA A 8 -31.16 -6.07 14.39
CA ALA A 8 -31.60 -5.91 13.02
C ALA A 8 -31.76 -4.43 12.64
N GLY A 9 -32.34 -3.61 13.54
CA GLY A 9 -32.47 -2.17 13.35
C GLY A 9 -31.11 -1.45 13.31
N TYR A 10 -30.17 -1.82 14.18
CA TYR A 10 -28.81 -1.29 14.19
C TYR A 10 -28.05 -1.64 12.91
N PHE A 11 -28.14 -2.90 12.46
CA PHE A 11 -27.53 -3.36 11.23
C PHE A 11 -28.07 -2.63 9.99
N ALA A 12 -29.41 -2.48 9.89
CA ALA A 12 -30.03 -1.73 8.81
C ALA A 12 -29.59 -0.25 8.80
N ARG A 13 -29.42 0.36 9.96
CA ARG A 13 -28.92 1.73 10.08
C ARG A 13 -27.49 1.86 9.56
N ILE A 14 -26.56 0.98 9.95
CA ILE A 14 -25.18 1.00 9.46
C ILE A 14 -25.14 0.90 7.93
N LEU A 15 -25.93 0.00 7.34
CA LEU A 15 -26.00 -0.17 5.89
C LEU A 15 -26.53 1.09 5.19
N THR A 16 -27.53 1.76 5.77
CA THR A 16 -28.08 2.99 5.18
C THR A 16 -27.18 4.19 5.38
N GLU A 17 -26.45 4.27 6.49
CA GLU A 17 -25.43 5.30 6.74
C GLU A 17 -24.23 5.14 5.82
N SER A 18 -23.94 3.93 5.31
CA SER A 18 -22.88 3.69 4.31
C SER A 18 -23.25 4.16 2.90
N LEU A 19 -24.52 4.35 2.58
CA LEU A 19 -25.01 4.64 1.23
C LEU A 19 -24.39 5.90 0.59
N PRO A 20 -24.24 7.04 1.28
CA PRO A 20 -23.61 8.24 0.71
C PRO A 20 -22.15 7.99 0.26
N TYR A 21 -21.39 7.20 1.02
CA TYR A 21 -20.02 6.82 0.67
C TYR A 21 -19.98 5.91 -0.56
N ILE A 22 -20.87 4.91 -0.62
CA ILE A 22 -20.99 4.03 -1.79
C ILE A 22 -21.30 4.86 -3.03
N GLN A 23 -22.27 5.76 -2.97
CA GLN A 23 -22.63 6.64 -4.09
C GLN A 23 -21.48 7.56 -4.52
N ARG A 24 -20.73 8.12 -3.56
CA ARG A 24 -19.58 8.99 -3.81
C ARG A 24 -18.43 8.25 -4.47
N PHE A 25 -18.18 7.01 -4.04
CA PHE A 25 -16.96 6.29 -4.37
C PHE A 25 -17.15 5.21 -5.46
N THR A 26 -18.38 4.94 -5.91
CA THR A 26 -18.63 4.04 -7.06
C THR A 26 -17.87 4.53 -8.29
N GLY A 27 -17.13 3.61 -8.93
CA GLY A 27 -16.28 3.87 -10.09
C GLY A 27 -14.93 4.53 -9.78
N LYS A 28 -14.69 4.93 -8.53
CA LYS A 28 -13.43 5.55 -8.12
C LYS A 28 -12.34 4.51 -7.87
N THR A 29 -11.08 4.90 -8.17
CA THR A 29 -9.90 4.06 -7.95
C THR A 29 -9.29 4.34 -6.58
N PHE A 30 -8.94 3.27 -5.89
CA PHE A 30 -8.28 3.25 -4.59
C PHE A 30 -6.99 2.46 -4.71
N VAL A 31 -5.86 3.07 -4.40
CA VAL A 31 -4.58 2.33 -4.31
C VAL A 31 -4.30 2.06 -2.84
N ILE A 32 -4.17 0.79 -2.50
CA ILE A 32 -4.01 0.33 -1.12
C ILE A 32 -2.68 -0.39 -0.98
N LYS A 33 -1.77 0.20 -0.24
CA LYS A 33 -0.53 -0.49 0.13
C LYS A 33 -0.79 -1.37 1.34
N PHE A 34 -0.69 -2.67 1.14
CA PHE A 34 -0.81 -3.70 2.18
C PHE A 34 0.56 -4.14 2.67
N GLY A 35 0.82 -4.02 3.97
CA GLY A 35 2.14 -4.31 4.53
C GLY A 35 2.16 -4.35 6.05
N GLY A 36 3.35 -4.56 6.61
CA GLY A 36 3.54 -4.65 8.04
C GLY A 36 3.02 -5.96 8.64
N ASN A 37 2.68 -5.94 9.93
CA ASN A 37 2.23 -7.12 10.68
C ASN A 37 0.90 -7.71 10.15
N ALA A 38 0.09 -6.90 9.48
CA ALA A 38 -1.14 -7.38 8.84
C ALA A 38 -0.88 -8.49 7.80
N MET A 39 0.35 -8.58 7.26
CA MET A 39 0.73 -9.61 6.30
C MET A 39 1.18 -10.93 6.94
N THR A 40 1.42 -10.96 8.24
CA THR A 40 1.88 -12.16 8.97
C THR A 40 0.81 -12.71 9.91
N ASP A 41 -0.29 -12.00 10.07
CA ASP A 41 -1.45 -12.39 10.88
C ASP A 41 -2.58 -12.83 9.95
N GLY A 42 -2.98 -14.11 10.05
CA GLY A 42 -3.99 -14.70 9.17
C GLY A 42 -5.40 -14.10 9.33
N GLU A 43 -5.77 -13.63 10.53
CA GLU A 43 -7.08 -12.99 10.76
C GLU A 43 -7.10 -11.59 10.12
N LEU A 44 -6.00 -10.85 10.23
CA LEU A 44 -5.87 -9.53 9.59
C LEU A 44 -5.79 -9.63 8.07
N GLN A 45 -5.11 -10.66 7.53
CA GLN A 45 -5.11 -10.92 6.08
C GLN A 45 -6.52 -11.24 5.57
N ASP A 46 -7.29 -12.08 6.28
CA ASP A 46 -8.65 -12.44 5.89
C ASP A 46 -9.60 -11.22 6.00
N SER A 47 -9.45 -10.42 7.06
CA SER A 47 -10.15 -9.15 7.24
C SER A 47 -9.88 -8.18 6.08
N PHE A 48 -8.61 -7.98 5.73
CA PHE A 48 -8.23 -7.14 4.58
C PHE A 48 -8.79 -7.66 3.25
N ALA A 49 -8.74 -8.98 3.03
CA ALA A 49 -9.30 -9.57 1.82
C ALA A 49 -10.81 -9.31 1.70
N ARG A 50 -11.56 -9.42 2.80
CA ARG A 50 -12.99 -9.07 2.84
C ARG A 50 -13.24 -7.60 2.54
N ASP A 51 -12.37 -6.71 3.04
CA ASP A 51 -12.48 -5.27 2.80
C ASP A 51 -12.39 -4.96 1.31
N VAL A 52 -11.34 -5.44 0.64
CA VAL A 52 -11.14 -5.16 -0.79
C VAL A 52 -12.20 -5.84 -1.68
N VAL A 53 -12.69 -7.01 -1.27
CA VAL A 53 -13.82 -7.68 -1.94
C VAL A 53 -15.09 -6.85 -1.82
N LEU A 54 -15.41 -6.37 -0.62
CA LEU A 54 -16.59 -5.52 -0.41
C LEU A 54 -16.48 -4.22 -1.21
N MET A 55 -15.32 -3.55 -1.20
CA MET A 55 -15.07 -2.36 -2.02
C MET A 55 -15.37 -2.63 -3.50
N LYS A 56 -14.88 -3.76 -4.04
CA LYS A 56 -15.12 -4.13 -5.44
C LYS A 56 -16.60 -4.40 -5.69
N LEU A 57 -17.28 -5.12 -4.81
CA LEU A 57 -18.71 -5.46 -4.95
C LEU A 57 -19.63 -4.24 -4.93
N VAL A 58 -19.26 -3.17 -4.21
CA VAL A 58 -20.02 -1.91 -4.19
C VAL A 58 -19.60 -0.94 -5.31
N GLY A 59 -18.81 -1.42 -6.29
CA GLY A 59 -18.46 -0.67 -7.49
C GLY A 59 -17.23 0.20 -7.40
N MET A 60 -16.42 0.10 -6.35
CA MET A 60 -15.11 0.74 -6.27
C MET A 60 -14.06 -0.07 -7.02
N ASN A 61 -12.93 0.55 -7.35
CA ASN A 61 -11.80 -0.09 -8.03
C ASN A 61 -10.57 -0.15 -7.10
N PRO A 62 -10.50 -1.12 -6.17
CA PRO A 62 -9.32 -1.31 -5.34
C PRO A 62 -8.17 -1.92 -6.16
N ILE A 63 -6.97 -1.37 -5.97
CA ILE A 63 -5.69 -1.89 -6.46
C ILE A 63 -4.81 -2.11 -5.25
N VAL A 64 -4.31 -3.32 -5.07
CA VAL A 64 -3.47 -3.68 -3.94
C VAL A 64 -2.00 -3.68 -4.35
N VAL A 65 -1.17 -2.94 -3.63
CA VAL A 65 0.30 -3.04 -3.70
C VAL A 65 0.78 -3.64 -2.39
N HIS A 66 1.53 -4.73 -2.43
CA HIS A 66 1.93 -5.39 -1.19
C HIS A 66 3.42 -5.27 -0.90
N GLY A 67 3.78 -5.33 0.38
CA GLY A 67 5.16 -5.53 0.83
C GLY A 67 5.50 -7.02 0.95
N GLY A 68 6.47 -7.34 1.82
CA GLY A 68 6.89 -8.73 2.09
C GLY A 68 8.26 -8.81 2.76
N GLY A 69 8.68 -7.72 3.42
CA GLY A 69 9.99 -7.65 4.09
C GLY A 69 10.25 -8.79 5.08
N PRO A 70 9.31 -9.16 5.97
CA PRO A 70 9.46 -10.29 6.88
C PRO A 70 9.66 -11.61 6.14
N GLN A 71 8.84 -11.91 5.13
CA GLN A 71 8.90 -13.16 4.37
C GLN A 71 10.20 -13.27 3.55
N ILE A 72 10.69 -12.14 3.00
CA ILE A 72 12.01 -12.09 2.36
C ILE A 72 13.10 -12.41 3.39
N GLY A 73 13.04 -11.77 4.57
CA GLY A 73 14.03 -12.01 5.65
C GLY A 73 14.07 -13.47 6.07
N GLU A 74 12.92 -14.09 6.29
CA GLU A 74 12.81 -15.50 6.67
C GLU A 74 13.45 -16.43 5.62
N LEU A 75 13.19 -16.21 4.33
CA LEU A 75 13.77 -17.03 3.28
C LEU A 75 15.28 -16.82 3.14
N LEU A 76 15.77 -15.57 3.24
CA LEU A 76 17.21 -15.27 3.23
C LEU A 76 17.93 -15.97 4.39
N GLU A 77 17.37 -15.94 5.61
CA GLU A 77 17.92 -16.62 6.78
C GLU A 77 18.01 -18.14 6.56
N ARG A 78 16.94 -18.76 6.02
CA ARG A 78 16.92 -20.18 5.68
C ARG A 78 17.96 -20.57 4.62
N LEU A 79 18.32 -19.64 3.74
CA LEU A 79 19.35 -19.82 2.72
C LEU A 79 20.76 -19.42 3.20
N ASN A 80 20.90 -18.97 4.46
CA ASN A 80 22.13 -18.43 5.04
C ASN A 80 22.70 -17.25 4.23
N ILE A 81 21.82 -16.38 3.71
CA ILE A 81 22.17 -15.14 3.04
C ILE A 81 21.98 -14.00 4.06
N GLU A 82 23.05 -13.27 4.32
CA GLU A 82 23.00 -12.09 5.22
C GLU A 82 22.14 -10.99 4.60
N SER A 83 21.40 -10.28 5.45
CA SER A 83 20.49 -9.22 5.05
C SER A 83 20.87 -7.92 5.76
N GLU A 84 21.30 -6.94 4.98
CA GLU A 84 21.66 -5.60 5.46
C GLU A 84 20.62 -4.56 5.03
N PHE A 85 20.52 -3.47 5.79
CA PHE A 85 19.62 -2.37 5.51
C PHE A 85 20.34 -1.04 5.58
N VAL A 86 20.02 -0.14 4.63
CA VAL A 86 20.48 1.26 4.63
C VAL A 86 19.25 2.14 4.48
N ASP A 87 19.07 3.07 5.40
CA ASP A 87 17.92 3.99 5.44
C ASP A 87 16.56 3.27 5.29
N GLY A 88 16.44 2.06 5.87
CA GLY A 88 15.24 1.23 5.80
C GLY A 88 15.06 0.44 4.49
N MET A 89 16.01 0.56 3.55
CA MET A 89 16.03 -0.19 2.30
C MET A 89 16.96 -1.39 2.43
N ARG A 90 16.51 -2.56 1.98
CA ARG A 90 17.33 -3.78 1.98
C ARG A 90 18.39 -3.70 0.90
N VAL A 91 19.67 -3.83 1.29
CA VAL A 91 20.75 -4.03 0.32
C VAL A 91 20.44 -5.28 -0.48
N THR A 92 20.36 -5.14 -1.80
CA THR A 92 19.82 -6.17 -2.68
C THR A 92 20.82 -6.46 -3.80
N ASP A 93 21.77 -7.37 -3.54
CA ASP A 93 22.63 -7.92 -4.58
C ASP A 93 21.86 -8.85 -5.51
N GLU A 94 22.52 -9.45 -6.50
CA GLU A 94 21.88 -10.34 -7.47
C GLU A 94 21.26 -11.58 -6.83
N HIS A 95 21.92 -12.17 -5.83
CA HIS A 95 21.39 -13.34 -5.11
C HIS A 95 20.18 -12.98 -4.26
N THR A 96 20.27 -11.89 -3.54
CA THR A 96 19.16 -11.33 -2.75
C THR A 96 17.99 -10.95 -3.66
N MET A 97 18.26 -10.36 -4.85
CA MET A 97 17.20 -9.99 -5.80
C MET A 97 16.41 -11.20 -6.29
N ASN A 98 17.08 -12.32 -6.56
CA ASN A 98 16.40 -13.56 -6.94
C ASN A 98 15.45 -14.05 -5.84
N VAL A 99 15.86 -13.97 -4.57
CA VAL A 99 15.00 -14.31 -3.43
C VAL A 99 13.84 -13.34 -3.31
N VAL A 100 14.09 -12.04 -3.44
CA VAL A 100 13.05 -10.99 -3.42
C VAL A 100 12.01 -11.25 -4.50
N GLU A 101 12.42 -11.53 -5.74
CA GLU A 101 11.51 -11.78 -6.85
C GLU A 101 10.67 -13.04 -6.62
N MET A 102 11.26 -14.15 -6.14
CA MET A 102 10.53 -15.37 -5.79
C MET A 102 9.53 -15.16 -4.67
N VAL A 103 9.92 -14.47 -3.60
CA VAL A 103 9.05 -14.24 -2.44
C VAL A 103 7.91 -13.28 -2.80
N LEU A 104 8.23 -12.14 -3.37
CA LEU A 104 7.22 -11.13 -3.66
C LEU A 104 6.34 -11.54 -4.85
N GLY A 105 6.92 -12.01 -5.95
CA GLY A 105 6.17 -12.34 -7.16
C GLY A 105 5.37 -13.63 -7.09
N ALA A 106 5.82 -14.59 -6.28
CA ALA A 106 5.17 -15.90 -6.19
C ALA A 106 4.49 -16.13 -4.82
N SER A 107 5.24 -16.20 -3.71
CA SER A 107 4.68 -16.59 -2.43
C SER A 107 3.67 -15.58 -1.92
N VAL A 108 4.13 -14.41 -1.52
CA VAL A 108 3.29 -13.37 -0.90
C VAL A 108 2.17 -12.91 -1.82
N ASN A 109 2.48 -12.66 -3.09
CA ASN A 109 1.48 -12.22 -4.07
C ASN A 109 0.33 -13.23 -4.20
N LYS A 110 0.64 -14.52 -4.34
CA LYS A 110 -0.37 -15.56 -4.54
C LYS A 110 -1.15 -15.89 -3.26
N GLU A 111 -0.55 -15.74 -2.08
CA GLU A 111 -1.27 -15.84 -0.80
C GLU A 111 -2.37 -14.77 -0.68
N ILE A 112 -2.07 -13.52 -1.05
CA ILE A 112 -3.05 -12.44 -1.06
C ILE A 112 -4.15 -12.70 -2.08
N VAL A 113 -3.80 -13.09 -3.30
CA VAL A 113 -4.75 -13.45 -4.37
C VAL A 113 -5.68 -14.57 -3.90
N ASP A 114 -5.12 -15.63 -3.30
CA ASP A 114 -5.89 -16.76 -2.80
C ASP A 114 -6.83 -16.35 -1.64
N SER A 115 -6.37 -15.48 -0.74
CA SER A 115 -7.22 -14.94 0.32
C SER A 115 -8.41 -14.15 -0.24
N ILE A 116 -8.19 -13.31 -1.27
CA ILE A 116 -9.28 -12.60 -1.95
C ILE A 116 -10.26 -13.59 -2.61
N HIS A 117 -9.76 -14.64 -3.26
CA HIS A 117 -10.60 -15.67 -3.89
C HIS A 117 -11.43 -16.43 -2.86
N ARG A 118 -10.85 -16.84 -1.71
CA ARG A 118 -11.58 -17.51 -0.62
C ARG A 118 -12.71 -16.65 -0.07
N ASN A 119 -12.59 -15.33 -0.15
CA ASN A 119 -13.63 -14.39 0.26
C ASN A 119 -14.59 -13.97 -0.87
N GLY A 120 -14.57 -14.68 -2.01
CA GLY A 120 -15.51 -14.50 -3.11
C GLY A 120 -15.15 -13.39 -4.10
N GLY A 121 -13.97 -12.78 -3.97
CA GLY A 121 -13.46 -11.80 -4.93
C GLY A 121 -12.78 -12.46 -6.15
N ARG A 122 -12.51 -11.66 -7.16
CA ARG A 122 -11.71 -12.06 -8.34
C ARG A 122 -10.44 -11.22 -8.37
N ALA A 123 -9.29 -11.83 -8.16
CA ALA A 123 -8.01 -11.13 -8.14
C ALA A 123 -7.02 -11.71 -9.14
N ILE A 124 -6.12 -10.87 -9.64
CA ILE A 124 -4.96 -11.27 -10.43
C ILE A 124 -3.71 -10.67 -9.81
N GLY A 125 -2.75 -11.54 -9.49
CA GLY A 125 -1.45 -11.14 -8.98
C GLY A 125 -0.45 -10.97 -10.11
N ILE A 126 0.17 -9.81 -10.14
CA ILE A 126 1.20 -9.39 -11.10
C ILE A 126 2.38 -8.73 -10.39
N THR A 127 3.49 -8.62 -11.10
CA THR A 127 4.65 -7.79 -10.73
C THR A 127 4.71 -6.56 -11.62
N GLY A 128 5.58 -5.63 -11.36
CA GLY A 128 5.84 -4.52 -12.27
C GLY A 128 6.40 -4.92 -13.63
N LYS A 129 6.90 -6.17 -13.78
CA LYS A 129 7.42 -6.71 -15.05
C LYS A 129 6.29 -7.12 -16.00
N ASP A 130 5.14 -7.54 -15.44
CA ASP A 130 4.01 -8.05 -16.22
C ASP A 130 3.38 -6.90 -17.00
N GLY A 131 3.22 -7.09 -18.32
CA GLY A 131 2.75 -6.04 -19.22
C GLY A 131 3.61 -4.79 -19.24
N GLN A 132 4.86 -4.85 -18.75
CA GLN A 132 5.72 -3.68 -18.56
C GLN A 132 5.09 -2.58 -17.70
N LEU A 133 4.24 -2.98 -16.74
CA LEU A 133 3.49 -2.08 -15.86
C LEU A 133 4.39 -1.02 -15.21
N ILE A 134 5.57 -1.43 -14.71
CA ILE A 134 6.52 -0.53 -14.06
C ILE A 134 7.88 -0.68 -14.72
N GLN A 135 8.41 0.41 -15.24
CA GLN A 135 9.81 0.54 -15.60
C GLN A 135 10.58 1.13 -14.42
N ALA A 136 11.60 0.38 -13.98
CA ALA A 136 12.46 0.81 -12.89
C ALA A 136 13.73 1.49 -13.43
N ARG A 137 14.37 2.27 -12.58
CA ARG A 137 15.77 2.65 -12.69
C ARG A 137 16.45 2.45 -11.35
N LYS A 138 17.78 2.29 -11.37
CA LYS A 138 18.55 2.17 -10.13
C LYS A 138 18.32 3.41 -9.26
N LEU A 139 18.07 3.21 -7.98
CA LEU A 139 17.90 4.30 -7.04
C LEU A 139 19.22 5.07 -6.90
N ALA A 140 19.17 6.37 -7.20
CA ALA A 140 20.32 7.26 -7.05
C ALA A 140 20.48 7.70 -5.58
N GLY A 141 21.72 7.78 -5.11
CA GLY A 141 22.02 8.26 -3.77
C GLY A 141 23.49 8.12 -3.41
N ASP A 142 23.93 8.85 -2.39
CA ASP A 142 25.25 8.66 -1.77
C ASP A 142 25.11 7.62 -0.64
N TRP A 143 25.34 6.37 -0.99
CA TRP A 143 25.21 5.21 -0.09
C TRP A 143 26.48 4.94 0.72
N ASN A 144 27.52 5.76 0.62
CA ASN A 144 28.81 5.58 1.29
C ASN A 144 28.73 5.87 2.80
N ARG A 145 27.65 5.37 3.42
CA ARG A 145 27.45 5.40 4.87
C ARG A 145 27.69 4.00 5.43
N GLU A 146 28.29 3.92 6.62
CA GLU A 146 28.49 2.64 7.33
C GLU A 146 29.32 1.59 6.57
N GLY A 147 30.14 2.01 5.58
CA GLY A 147 30.97 1.10 4.78
C GLY A 147 30.28 0.44 3.58
N ILE A 148 28.99 0.70 3.38
CA ILE A 148 28.24 0.21 2.19
C ILE A 148 28.47 1.19 1.05
N ARG A 149 29.03 0.69 -0.05
CA ARG A 149 29.33 1.49 -1.26
C ARG A 149 28.22 1.44 -2.30
N ASP A 150 27.37 0.42 -2.26
CA ASP A 150 26.28 0.19 -3.22
C ASP A 150 25.16 -0.63 -2.55
N ILE A 151 23.93 -0.20 -2.70
CA ILE A 151 22.74 -0.93 -2.22
C ILE A 151 22.22 -1.97 -3.22
N GLY A 152 22.94 -2.17 -4.33
CA GLY A 152 22.63 -3.18 -5.34
C GLY A 152 21.43 -2.85 -6.21
N GLN A 153 20.55 -3.85 -6.40
CA GLN A 153 19.35 -3.76 -7.26
C GLN A 153 18.15 -3.18 -6.51
N VAL A 154 18.36 -2.08 -5.79
CA VAL A 154 17.28 -1.25 -5.25
C VAL A 154 16.94 -0.18 -6.28
N GLY A 155 15.66 -0.08 -6.61
CA GLY A 155 15.18 0.79 -7.67
C GLY A 155 14.16 1.83 -7.21
N GLU A 156 13.90 2.74 -8.11
CA GLU A 156 12.78 3.67 -8.07
C GLU A 156 11.95 3.55 -9.35
N VAL A 157 10.71 4.01 -9.31
CA VAL A 157 9.81 4.00 -10.46
C VAL A 157 10.27 5.06 -11.45
N ALA A 158 10.62 4.65 -12.67
CA ALA A 158 10.93 5.56 -13.77
C ALA A 158 9.69 5.95 -14.56
N SER A 159 8.84 4.97 -14.88
CA SER A 159 7.54 5.19 -15.54
C SER A 159 6.57 4.05 -15.23
N ILE A 160 5.28 4.31 -15.42
CA ILE A 160 4.19 3.34 -15.29
C ILE A 160 3.37 3.35 -16.56
N ASP A 161 3.09 2.14 -17.09
CA ASP A 161 2.11 1.89 -18.14
C ASP A 161 0.86 1.27 -17.51
N THR A 162 -0.27 1.96 -17.59
CA THR A 162 -1.50 1.56 -16.90
C THR A 162 -2.42 0.65 -17.72
N ASP A 163 -2.05 0.25 -18.92
CA ASP A 163 -2.92 -0.50 -19.85
C ASP A 163 -3.41 -1.82 -19.22
N ILE A 164 -2.49 -2.58 -18.62
CA ILE A 164 -2.85 -3.84 -17.95
C ILE A 164 -3.80 -3.62 -16.77
N LEU A 165 -3.62 -2.55 -16.00
CA LEU A 165 -4.50 -2.23 -14.86
C LEU A 165 -5.89 -1.82 -15.36
N THR A 166 -5.96 -1.00 -16.40
CA THR A 166 -7.21 -0.58 -17.03
C THR A 166 -8.00 -1.78 -17.52
N MET A 167 -7.32 -2.73 -18.18
CA MET A 167 -7.93 -3.99 -18.63
C MET A 167 -8.45 -4.83 -17.46
N LEU A 168 -7.68 -5.02 -16.41
CA LEU A 168 -8.05 -5.83 -15.24
C LEU A 168 -9.24 -5.23 -14.49
N ILE A 169 -9.21 -3.94 -14.23
CA ILE A 169 -10.28 -3.21 -13.55
C ILE A 169 -11.57 -3.28 -14.36
N GLY A 170 -11.47 -3.05 -15.66
CA GLY A 170 -12.61 -3.13 -16.59
C GLY A 170 -13.19 -4.54 -16.77
N SER A 171 -12.41 -5.59 -16.43
CA SER A 171 -12.81 -7.00 -16.45
C SER A 171 -13.23 -7.53 -15.08
N ASP A 172 -13.47 -6.65 -14.12
CA ASP A 172 -13.93 -6.95 -12.77
C ASP A 172 -12.91 -7.72 -11.89
N TYR A 173 -11.63 -7.56 -12.18
CA TYR A 173 -10.55 -8.10 -11.33
C TYR A 173 -10.01 -7.06 -10.36
N ILE A 174 -9.51 -7.55 -9.22
CA ILE A 174 -8.72 -6.79 -8.26
C ILE A 174 -7.24 -7.05 -8.57
N PRO A 175 -6.48 -6.05 -9.08
CA PRO A 175 -5.04 -6.20 -9.29
C PRO A 175 -4.30 -6.26 -7.94
N VAL A 176 -3.38 -7.25 -7.81
CA VAL A 176 -2.48 -7.39 -6.66
C VAL A 176 -1.05 -7.31 -7.17
N ILE A 177 -0.33 -6.25 -6.81
CA ILE A 177 0.94 -5.86 -7.43
C ILE A 177 2.09 -6.08 -6.47
N ALA A 178 3.08 -6.87 -6.88
CA ALA A 178 4.36 -6.99 -6.20
C ALA A 178 5.31 -5.88 -6.69
N PRO A 179 6.04 -5.19 -5.79
CA PRO A 179 6.89 -4.04 -6.13
C PRO A 179 8.27 -4.49 -6.66
N VAL A 180 8.25 -5.31 -7.70
CA VAL A 180 9.41 -5.82 -8.42
C VAL A 180 9.26 -5.42 -9.89
N ALA A 181 10.24 -4.74 -10.47
CA ALA A 181 10.13 -4.21 -11.80
C ALA A 181 11.40 -4.42 -12.64
N GLY A 182 11.22 -4.51 -13.95
CA GLY A 182 12.31 -4.53 -14.92
C GLY A 182 12.80 -3.12 -15.24
N SER A 183 13.99 -3.05 -15.81
CA SER A 183 14.60 -1.81 -16.27
C SER A 183 15.13 -1.97 -17.69
N THR A 184 15.37 -0.85 -18.36
CA THR A 184 15.97 -0.81 -19.71
C THR A 184 17.40 -1.34 -19.76
N ASP A 185 18.09 -1.45 -18.61
CA ASP A 185 19.42 -2.07 -18.50
C ASP A 185 19.36 -3.61 -18.43
N GLY A 186 18.16 -4.20 -18.49
CA GLY A 186 17.92 -5.65 -18.44
C GLY A 186 17.92 -6.23 -17.03
N LYS A 187 18.04 -5.41 -15.98
CA LYS A 187 18.03 -5.85 -14.58
C LYS A 187 16.64 -5.78 -13.99
N THR A 188 16.46 -6.57 -12.95
CA THR A 188 15.28 -6.51 -12.05
C THR A 188 15.63 -5.70 -10.83
N TYR A 189 14.67 -4.89 -10.35
CA TYR A 189 14.84 -4.03 -9.18
C TYR A 189 13.77 -4.29 -8.14
N ASN A 190 14.22 -4.31 -6.87
CA ASN A 190 13.38 -4.26 -5.69
C ASN A 190 13.02 -2.80 -5.40
N ILE A 191 11.74 -2.48 -5.38
CA ILE A 191 11.27 -1.10 -5.14
C ILE A 191 10.48 -1.08 -3.82
N ASN A 192 10.58 0.01 -3.07
CA ASN A 192 9.77 0.19 -1.87
C ASN A 192 8.28 0.21 -2.23
N ALA A 193 7.47 -0.61 -1.56
CA ALA A 193 6.04 -0.77 -1.85
C ALA A 193 5.23 0.52 -1.61
N ASP A 194 5.62 1.37 -0.65
CA ASP A 194 4.96 2.66 -0.42
C ASP A 194 5.17 3.57 -1.62
N LEU A 195 6.41 3.62 -2.18
CA LEU A 195 6.74 4.42 -3.35
C LEU A 195 6.02 3.93 -4.62
N VAL A 196 5.92 2.60 -4.81
CA VAL A 196 5.14 2.03 -5.93
C VAL A 196 3.67 2.40 -5.79
N ALA A 197 3.09 2.27 -4.59
CA ALA A 197 1.70 2.61 -4.35
C ALA A 197 1.42 4.11 -4.58
N GLY A 198 2.30 4.98 -4.07
CA GLY A 198 2.19 6.42 -4.27
C GLY A 198 2.22 6.80 -5.75
N LYS A 199 3.18 6.24 -6.50
CA LYS A 199 3.33 6.54 -7.94
C LYS A 199 2.19 5.97 -8.78
N LEU A 200 1.69 4.78 -8.45
CA LEU A 200 0.49 4.23 -9.07
C LEU A 200 -0.74 5.11 -8.80
N ALA A 201 -0.92 5.56 -7.56
CA ALA A 201 -2.03 6.42 -7.19
C ALA A 201 -1.99 7.76 -7.96
N GLU A 202 -0.79 8.35 -8.10
CA GLU A 202 -0.57 9.58 -8.88
C GLU A 202 -0.95 9.39 -10.36
N VAL A 203 -0.38 8.38 -11.03
CA VAL A 203 -0.61 8.16 -12.47
C VAL A 203 -2.06 7.80 -12.76
N LEU A 204 -2.72 7.04 -11.87
CA LEU A 204 -4.13 6.68 -11.99
C LEU A 204 -5.09 7.77 -11.50
N GLN A 205 -4.59 8.89 -10.99
CA GLN A 205 -5.39 9.95 -10.37
C GLN A 205 -6.41 9.38 -9.37
N ALA A 206 -5.90 8.54 -8.46
CA ALA A 206 -6.72 7.80 -7.54
C ALA A 206 -7.52 8.72 -6.60
N GLU A 207 -8.70 8.30 -6.20
CA GLU A 207 -9.50 9.00 -5.18
C GLU A 207 -8.78 8.96 -3.83
N LYS A 208 -8.21 7.80 -3.46
CA LYS A 208 -7.45 7.65 -2.23
C LYS A 208 -6.21 6.78 -2.43
N LEU A 209 -5.10 7.20 -1.81
CA LEU A 209 -3.96 6.35 -1.49
C LEU A 209 -4.07 5.93 -0.03
N MET A 210 -4.07 4.64 0.26
CA MET A 210 -4.16 4.12 1.63
C MET A 210 -2.89 3.33 1.96
N LEU A 211 -2.12 3.80 2.94
CA LEU A 211 -0.87 3.17 3.39
C LEU A 211 -1.12 2.44 4.71
N LEU A 212 -1.39 1.13 4.65
CA LEU A 212 -1.52 0.30 5.85
C LEU A 212 -0.13 0.01 6.43
N THR A 213 0.02 0.29 7.71
CA THR A 213 1.30 0.24 8.44
C THR A 213 1.10 -0.27 9.87
N ASN A 214 2.19 -0.36 10.65
CA ASN A 214 2.16 -0.79 12.05
C ASN A 214 2.04 0.38 13.05
N VAL A 215 1.65 1.55 12.59
CA VAL A 215 1.45 2.74 13.43
C VAL A 215 0.05 3.28 13.21
N ALA A 216 -0.53 3.85 14.26
CA ALA A 216 -1.90 4.37 14.22
C ALA A 216 -2.07 5.57 13.28
N GLY A 217 -1.00 6.28 12.98
CA GLY A 217 -0.96 7.51 12.20
C GLY A 217 0.15 8.43 12.71
N LEU A 218 0.11 9.68 12.30
CA LEU A 218 0.95 10.73 12.91
C LEU A 218 0.38 11.09 14.28
N LEU A 219 1.25 11.13 15.28
CA LEU A 219 0.88 11.52 16.65
C LEU A 219 1.35 12.95 16.94
N ASP A 220 0.52 13.70 17.67
CA ASP A 220 0.91 14.97 18.28
C ASP A 220 1.81 14.75 19.51
N ALA A 221 2.21 15.85 20.15
CA ALA A 221 3.05 15.81 21.36
C ALA A 221 2.37 15.14 22.57
N GLU A 222 1.05 15.10 22.58
CA GLU A 222 0.21 14.48 23.61
C GLU A 222 -0.09 13.01 23.30
N GLY A 223 0.31 12.49 22.11
CA GLY A 223 0.11 11.11 21.69
C GLY A 223 -1.25 10.85 21.02
N ASN A 224 -1.99 11.88 20.65
CA ASN A 224 -3.23 11.73 19.89
C ASN A 224 -2.95 11.65 18.39
N ILE A 225 -3.80 10.93 17.64
CA ILE A 225 -3.69 10.85 16.18
C ILE A 225 -4.05 12.22 15.59
N VAL A 226 -3.15 12.74 14.76
CA VAL A 226 -3.39 13.95 13.98
C VAL A 226 -4.12 13.56 12.71
N THR A 227 -5.37 14.01 12.55
CA THR A 227 -6.20 13.76 11.39
C THR A 227 -6.39 15.05 10.58
N GLY A 228 -6.59 14.93 9.26
CA GLY A 228 -7.04 16.05 8.44
C GLY A 228 -5.99 17.13 8.20
N LEU A 229 -4.76 16.76 7.87
CA LEU A 229 -3.69 17.68 7.49
C LEU A 229 -3.81 18.13 6.02
N ASP A 230 -3.52 19.41 5.77
CA ASP A 230 -3.21 19.87 4.41
C ASP A 230 -1.69 19.72 4.10
N THR A 231 -1.34 19.80 2.81
CA THR A 231 0.05 19.65 2.36
C THR A 231 1.01 20.64 3.00
N HIS A 232 0.59 21.89 3.26
CA HIS A 232 1.43 22.92 3.89
C HIS A 232 1.70 22.58 5.37
N GLN A 233 0.67 22.14 6.10
CA GLN A 233 0.83 21.72 7.50
C GLN A 233 1.80 20.53 7.63
N VAL A 234 1.76 19.59 6.68
CA VAL A 234 2.71 18.47 6.62
C VAL A 234 4.13 18.97 6.42
N GLU A 235 4.36 19.88 5.46
CA GLU A 235 5.67 20.48 5.20
C GLU A 235 6.22 21.23 6.42
N GLU A 236 5.37 21.97 7.12
CA GLU A 236 5.75 22.65 8.38
C GLU A 236 6.15 21.66 9.48
N LEU A 237 5.41 20.57 9.68
CA LEU A 237 5.72 19.55 10.67
C LEU A 237 7.03 18.80 10.36
N ILE A 238 7.34 18.60 9.08
CA ILE A 238 8.63 18.06 8.64
C ILE A 238 9.76 19.07 8.96
N ALA A 239 9.59 20.33 8.60
CA ALA A 239 10.59 21.39 8.84
C ALA A 239 10.86 21.60 10.33
N GLN A 240 9.85 21.44 11.19
CA GLN A 240 9.98 21.53 12.65
C GLN A 240 10.57 20.27 13.29
N GLY A 241 10.81 19.19 12.50
CA GLY A 241 11.34 17.91 12.99
C GLY A 241 10.35 17.09 13.83
N VAL A 242 9.07 17.42 13.81
CA VAL A 242 8.00 16.63 14.46
C VAL A 242 7.85 15.29 13.74
N ILE A 243 7.87 15.32 12.40
CA ILE A 243 7.87 14.11 11.57
C ILE A 243 9.32 13.68 11.35
N HIS A 244 9.69 12.52 11.88
CA HIS A 244 11.05 12.00 11.81
C HIS A 244 11.08 10.46 11.72
N GLY A 245 12.29 9.89 11.52
CA GLY A 245 12.52 8.45 11.53
C GLY A 245 11.72 7.72 10.46
N GLY A 246 11.21 6.53 10.79
CA GLY A 246 10.48 5.66 9.85
C GLY A 246 9.14 6.18 9.34
N MET A 247 8.59 7.25 9.96
CA MET A 247 7.37 7.90 9.50
C MET A 247 7.64 8.85 8.32
N LEU A 248 8.81 9.50 8.29
CA LEU A 248 9.16 10.49 7.27
C LEU A 248 9.00 9.98 5.82
N PRO A 249 9.52 8.79 5.43
CA PRO A 249 9.33 8.28 4.06
C PRO A 249 7.85 8.05 3.70
N LYS A 250 7.01 7.66 4.66
CA LYS A 250 5.58 7.41 4.44
C LYS A 250 4.81 8.71 4.24
N ILE A 251 5.09 9.69 5.08
CA ILE A 251 4.50 11.02 4.97
C ILE A 251 4.93 11.69 3.67
N GLN A 252 6.21 11.58 3.28
CA GLN A 252 6.69 12.08 2.00
C GLN A 252 5.97 11.43 0.82
N CYS A 253 5.85 10.11 0.81
CA CYS A 253 5.10 9.38 -0.23
C CYS A 253 3.64 9.86 -0.31
N ALA A 254 2.97 10.05 0.83
CA ALA A 254 1.60 10.54 0.89
C ALA A 254 1.48 11.99 0.39
N LEU A 255 2.43 12.85 0.77
CA LEU A 255 2.50 14.25 0.34
C LEU A 255 2.71 14.37 -1.17
N GLU A 256 3.69 13.64 -1.73
CA GLU A 256 3.99 13.61 -3.16
C GLU A 256 2.79 13.11 -3.97
N ALA A 257 2.10 12.06 -3.50
CA ALA A 257 0.91 11.55 -4.16
C ALA A 257 -0.21 12.59 -4.24
N VAL A 258 -0.46 13.32 -3.13
CA VAL A 258 -1.48 14.38 -3.09
C VAL A 258 -1.08 15.57 -3.97
N GLN A 259 0.18 15.98 -3.94
CA GLN A 259 0.71 17.02 -4.82
C GLN A 259 0.65 16.60 -6.30
N GLY A 260 0.78 15.31 -6.59
CA GLY A 260 0.63 14.70 -7.92
C GLY A 260 -0.82 14.52 -8.40
N GLY A 261 -1.84 14.91 -7.58
CA GLY A 261 -3.25 14.93 -7.98
C GLY A 261 -4.15 13.86 -7.35
N VAL A 262 -3.63 13.03 -6.45
CA VAL A 262 -4.46 12.13 -5.63
C VAL A 262 -5.34 12.95 -4.69
N SER A 263 -6.64 12.66 -4.61
CA SER A 263 -7.58 13.50 -3.84
C SER A 263 -7.25 13.49 -2.34
N SER A 264 -6.82 12.36 -1.78
CA SER A 264 -6.31 12.25 -0.41
C SER A 264 -5.41 11.04 -0.23
N ALA A 265 -4.47 11.13 0.70
CA ALA A 265 -3.63 10.02 1.14
C ALA A 265 -3.84 9.75 2.64
N HIS A 266 -3.86 8.48 3.02
CA HIS A 266 -4.21 8.04 4.37
C HIS A 266 -3.16 7.08 4.90
N ILE A 267 -2.67 7.33 6.12
CA ILE A 267 -1.78 6.44 6.86
C ILE A 267 -2.61 5.77 7.95
N ILE A 268 -2.73 4.44 7.90
CA ILE A 268 -3.72 3.69 8.66
C ILE A 268 -3.05 2.54 9.39
N ASP A 269 -3.50 2.25 10.61
CA ASP A 269 -3.05 1.08 11.36
C ASP A 269 -3.61 -0.21 10.74
N GLY A 270 -2.77 -0.94 10.04
CA GLY A 270 -3.14 -2.24 9.46
C GLY A 270 -3.39 -3.36 10.48
N ARG A 271 -3.11 -3.14 11.77
CA ARG A 271 -3.41 -4.09 12.85
C ARG A 271 -4.86 -4.00 13.31
N VAL A 272 -5.60 -3.01 12.86
CA VAL A 272 -7.04 -2.88 13.12
C VAL A 272 -7.80 -3.70 12.08
N ALA A 273 -8.64 -4.62 12.52
CA ALA A 273 -9.51 -5.38 11.63
C ALA A 273 -10.45 -4.45 10.87
N HIS A 274 -10.63 -4.70 9.57
CA HIS A 274 -11.45 -3.87 8.68
C HIS A 274 -11.01 -2.40 8.57
N ALA A 275 -9.71 -2.14 8.75
CA ALA A 275 -9.13 -0.81 8.72
C ALA A 275 -9.48 -0.02 7.45
N ALA A 276 -9.47 -0.70 6.29
CA ALA A 276 -9.77 -0.06 5.01
C ALA A 276 -11.24 0.38 4.93
N LEU A 277 -12.16 -0.43 5.42
CA LEU A 277 -13.60 -0.08 5.44
C LEU A 277 -13.89 1.06 6.42
N LEU A 278 -13.29 1.01 7.62
CA LEU A 278 -13.46 2.05 8.62
C LEU A 278 -13.00 3.42 8.09
N GLU A 279 -11.91 3.45 7.30
CA GLU A 279 -11.39 4.68 6.69
C GLU A 279 -12.23 5.19 5.52
N ILE A 280 -12.98 4.31 4.85
CA ILE A 280 -13.78 4.68 3.68
C ILE A 280 -15.22 5.03 4.07
N PHE A 281 -15.80 4.32 5.03
CA PHE A 281 -17.21 4.40 5.38
C PHE A 281 -17.49 5.17 6.68
N SER A 282 -16.53 5.97 7.16
CA SER A 282 -16.73 6.89 8.29
C SER A 282 -16.19 8.28 7.98
N ASP A 283 -16.77 9.31 8.61
CA ASP A 283 -16.33 10.70 8.48
C ASP A 283 -15.04 10.97 9.25
N GLU A 284 -14.86 10.30 10.38
CA GLU A 284 -13.72 10.52 11.28
C GLU A 284 -12.47 9.79 10.84
N GLY A 285 -12.63 8.64 10.11
CA GLY A 285 -11.52 7.75 9.77
C GLY A 285 -10.86 7.13 11.01
N ILE A 286 -9.76 6.41 10.80
CA ILE A 286 -8.99 5.77 11.88
C ILE A 286 -7.50 6.11 11.84
N GLY A 287 -7.08 6.96 10.93
CA GLY A 287 -5.68 7.28 10.68
C GLY A 287 -5.42 8.75 10.41
N THR A 288 -4.26 9.04 9.85
CA THR A 288 -3.89 10.39 9.40
C THR A 288 -4.25 10.57 7.94
N GLN A 289 -5.12 11.51 7.65
CA GLN A 289 -5.46 11.92 6.30
C GLN A 289 -4.64 13.15 5.89
N ILE A 290 -4.07 13.10 4.69
CA ILE A 290 -3.42 14.24 4.02
C ILE A 290 -4.21 14.55 2.75
N SER A 291 -4.58 15.82 2.55
CA SER A 291 -5.30 16.27 1.36
C SER A 291 -4.72 17.57 0.81
N SER A 292 -5.01 17.87 -0.46
CA SER A 292 -4.69 19.19 -1.00
C SER A 292 -5.50 20.26 -0.25
N ARG A 293 -4.91 21.43 -0.09
CA ARG A 293 -5.63 22.58 0.48
C ARG A 293 -6.85 22.88 -0.39
N ARG A 294 -8.03 22.86 0.20
CA ARG A 294 -9.27 23.30 -0.46
C ARG A 294 -9.32 24.81 -0.61
#